data_f58db0482b60d4a87f9cf239467e3a54
#
_entry.id   f58db0482b60d4a87f9cf239467e3a54
#
_cell.length_a   1.000
_cell.length_b   1.000
_cell.length_c   1.000
_cell.angle_alpha   90.00
_cell.angle_beta   90.00
_cell.angle_gamma   90.00
#
_symmetry.space_group_name_H-M   'P 1'
#
loop_
_entity.id
_entity.type
_entity.pdbx_description
1 polymer ?
#
loop_
_entity_poly.entity_id
_entity_poly.type
_entity_poly.pdbx_seq_one_letter_code
_entity_poly.pdbx_strand_id
1 'polypeptide(L)'
;MNKHYLILCVDDEREVLDAVIHDLAPFRSHFELEAAESVDEARAVVEEWERDGNKLALILCDHIMPGTPGVDFLVELNRRTSTRASRKLLLTGQAGLEATVEAVNRGGLHYYLAKPWKLETLQEAVREQLTDYLLAEDGENAFHYAPLLNQARLFAAIHDHPFDE
;
A
#
# COMPACT_ATOMS: atom_id res chain seq x y z
N MET A 1 12.67 19.79 -1.23
CA MET A 1 11.51 19.48 -0.42
C MET A 1 11.24 17.99 -0.39
N ASN A 2 11.19 17.41 0.78
CA ASN A 2 10.99 15.98 0.90
C ASN A 2 9.52 15.63 0.70
N LYS A 3 9.27 14.72 -0.23
CA LYS A 3 7.93 14.14 -0.36
C LYS A 3 7.81 13.03 0.66
N HIS A 4 6.68 12.97 1.33
CA HIS A 4 6.39 11.90 2.27
C HIS A 4 5.41 10.93 1.64
N TYR A 5 5.65 9.65 1.86
CA TYR A 5 4.80 8.59 1.35
C TYR A 5 4.19 7.84 2.51
N LEU A 6 2.91 7.54 2.36
CA LEU A 6 2.10 6.90 3.38
C LEU A 6 1.87 5.42 3.05
N ILE A 7 2.00 4.59 4.07
CA ILE A 7 1.50 3.22 4.06
C ILE A 7 0.29 3.22 4.99
N LEU A 8 -0.88 2.93 4.47
CA LEU A 8 -2.13 2.95 5.23
C LEU A 8 -2.63 1.53 5.46
N CYS A 9 -2.91 1.20 6.71
CA CYS A 9 -3.43 -0.11 7.09
C CYS A 9 -4.86 0.06 7.59
N VAL A 10 -5.81 -0.68 7.00
CA VAL A 10 -7.23 -0.55 7.30
C VAL A 10 -7.82 -1.90 7.69
N ASP A 11 -8.31 -2.00 8.92
CA ASP A 11 -8.94 -3.22 9.43
C ASP A 11 -9.76 -2.84 10.66
N ASP A 12 -10.98 -3.37 10.77
CA ASP A 12 -11.82 -3.06 11.93
C ASP A 12 -11.44 -3.85 13.18
N GLU A 13 -10.62 -4.87 13.04
CA GLU A 13 -10.12 -5.64 14.18
C GLU A 13 -8.83 -5.03 14.69
N ARG A 14 -8.89 -4.40 15.86
CA ARG A 14 -7.74 -3.69 16.41
C ARG A 14 -6.51 -4.58 16.61
N GLU A 15 -6.72 -5.83 17.00
CA GLU A 15 -5.62 -6.76 17.19
C GLU A 15 -4.88 -7.06 15.89
N VAL A 16 -5.64 -7.22 14.80
CA VAL A 16 -5.04 -7.43 13.47
C VAL A 16 -4.27 -6.19 13.05
N LEU A 17 -4.88 -5.02 13.23
CA LEU A 17 -4.27 -3.74 12.85
C LEU A 17 -2.95 -3.53 13.59
N ASP A 18 -2.93 -3.80 14.90
CA ASP A 18 -1.72 -3.68 15.70
C ASP A 18 -0.64 -4.66 15.24
N ALA A 19 -1.03 -5.88 14.86
CA ALA A 19 -0.09 -6.88 14.37
C ALA A 19 0.54 -6.46 13.04
N VAL A 20 -0.27 -5.92 12.11
CA VAL A 20 0.24 -5.44 10.83
C VAL A 20 1.23 -4.29 11.06
N ILE A 21 0.86 -3.32 11.89
CA ILE A 21 1.71 -2.17 12.19
C ILE A 21 3.03 -2.64 12.81
N HIS A 22 2.96 -3.59 13.73
CA HIS A 22 4.17 -4.16 14.34
C HIS A 22 5.07 -4.83 13.31
N ASP A 23 4.48 -5.64 12.44
CA ASP A 23 5.23 -6.37 11.42
C ASP A 23 5.84 -5.44 10.36
N LEU A 24 5.25 -4.27 10.15
CA LEU A 24 5.74 -3.28 9.20
C LEU A 24 6.64 -2.21 9.84
N ALA A 25 6.97 -2.37 11.11
CA ALA A 25 7.80 -1.39 11.81
C ALA A 25 9.12 -1.03 11.09
N PRO A 26 9.83 -1.97 10.42
CA PRO A 26 11.05 -1.60 9.68
C PRO A 26 10.84 -0.55 8.61
N PHE A 27 9.64 -0.44 8.05
CA PHE A 27 9.37 0.53 7.00
C PHE A 27 9.20 1.96 7.52
N ARG A 28 9.04 2.13 8.84
CA ARG A 28 8.87 3.46 9.46
C ARG A 28 10.08 4.37 9.28
N SER A 29 11.24 3.83 8.96
CA SER A 29 12.43 4.65 8.79
C SER A 29 12.30 5.62 7.60
N HIS A 30 11.49 5.26 6.58
CA HIS A 30 11.38 6.04 5.36
C HIS A 30 9.94 6.31 4.93
N PHE A 31 8.96 5.67 5.57
CA PHE A 31 7.55 5.83 5.24
C PHE A 31 6.76 6.17 6.49
N GLU A 32 5.67 6.93 6.32
CA GLU A 32 4.71 7.10 7.39
C GLU A 32 3.77 5.92 7.40
N LEU A 33 3.44 5.45 8.59
CA LEU A 33 2.60 4.27 8.76
C LEU A 33 1.39 4.70 9.58
N GLU A 34 0.20 4.66 8.96
CA GLU A 34 -1.04 5.06 9.59
C GLU A 34 -2.03 3.90 9.62
N ALA A 35 -2.90 3.92 10.63
CA ALA A 35 -3.89 2.89 10.83
C ALA A 35 -5.28 3.51 10.82
N ALA A 36 -6.26 2.79 10.25
CA ALA A 36 -7.65 3.20 10.25
C ALA A 36 -8.51 1.98 10.53
N GLU A 37 -9.58 2.17 11.32
CA GLU A 37 -10.45 1.08 11.71
C GLU A 37 -11.72 0.98 10.87
N SER A 38 -11.86 1.87 9.89
CA SER A 38 -13.00 1.86 8.97
C SER A 38 -12.60 2.56 7.68
N VAL A 39 -13.41 2.38 6.65
CA VAL A 39 -13.20 3.10 5.39
C VAL A 39 -13.38 4.60 5.56
N ASP A 40 -14.36 5.04 6.36
CA ASP A 40 -14.56 6.47 6.60
C ASP A 40 -13.33 7.10 7.25
N GLU A 41 -12.75 6.43 8.23
CA GLU A 41 -11.54 6.90 8.87
C GLU A 41 -10.36 6.90 7.88
N ALA A 42 -10.25 5.85 7.07
CA ALA A 42 -9.20 5.77 6.04
C ALA A 42 -9.31 6.90 5.03
N ARG A 43 -10.54 7.23 4.60
CA ARG A 43 -10.78 8.35 3.69
C ARG A 43 -10.28 9.67 4.27
N ALA A 44 -10.57 9.89 5.55
CA ALA A 44 -10.14 11.11 6.23
C ALA A 44 -8.61 11.21 6.29
N VAL A 45 -7.94 10.09 6.57
CA VAL A 45 -6.47 10.05 6.61
C VAL A 45 -5.89 10.40 5.24
N VAL A 46 -6.41 9.80 4.17
CA VAL A 46 -5.92 10.06 2.82
C VAL A 46 -6.10 11.52 2.45
N GLU A 47 -7.28 12.10 2.74
CA GLU A 47 -7.58 13.48 2.42
C GLU A 47 -6.66 14.45 3.16
N GLU A 48 -6.41 14.19 4.43
CA GLU A 48 -5.49 15.00 5.22
C GLU A 48 -4.08 14.96 4.67
N TRP A 49 -3.60 13.77 4.33
CA TRP A 49 -2.27 13.61 3.74
C TRP A 49 -2.14 14.31 2.41
N GLU A 50 -3.15 14.23 1.57
CA GLU A 50 -3.14 14.90 0.26
C GLU A 50 -3.14 16.42 0.41
N ARG A 51 -3.86 16.95 1.39
CA ARG A 51 -3.85 18.39 1.66
C ARG A 51 -2.46 18.90 2.02
N ASP A 52 -1.68 18.06 2.68
CA ASP A 52 -0.31 18.41 3.07
C ASP A 52 0.70 18.15 1.94
N GLY A 53 0.25 17.74 0.77
CA GLY A 53 1.13 17.49 -0.38
C GLY A 53 1.78 16.13 -0.38
N ASN A 54 1.34 15.23 0.49
CA ASN A 54 1.89 13.88 0.60
C ASN A 54 1.07 12.89 -0.22
N LYS A 55 1.60 11.69 -0.44
CA LYS A 55 0.96 10.70 -1.31
C LYS A 55 0.82 9.35 -0.62
N LEU A 56 -0.27 8.65 -0.96
CA LEU A 56 -0.48 7.28 -0.54
C LEU A 56 0.28 6.35 -1.48
N ALA A 57 1.32 5.69 -0.95
CA ALA A 57 2.10 4.74 -1.74
C ALA A 57 1.47 3.36 -1.74
N LEU A 58 0.99 2.92 -0.58
CA LEU A 58 0.47 1.55 -0.41
C LEU A 58 -0.66 1.55 0.60
N ILE A 59 -1.71 0.80 0.29
CA ILE A 59 -2.77 0.50 1.23
C ILE A 59 -2.86 -1.01 1.44
N LEU A 60 -2.95 -1.42 2.71
CA LEU A 60 -3.27 -2.78 3.10
C LEU A 60 -4.66 -2.73 3.72
N CYS A 61 -5.61 -3.41 3.12
CA CYS A 61 -7.01 -3.25 3.49
C CYS A 61 -7.71 -4.59 3.66
N ASP A 62 -8.48 -4.74 4.74
CA ASP A 62 -9.39 -5.87 4.88
C ASP A 62 -10.65 -5.60 4.07
N HIS A 63 -11.35 -6.67 3.66
CA HIS A 63 -12.59 -6.54 2.92
C HIS A 63 -13.81 -6.45 3.82
N ILE A 64 -13.92 -7.36 4.77
CA ILE A 64 -15.12 -7.47 5.60
C ILE A 64 -15.01 -6.53 6.79
N MET A 65 -15.68 -5.39 6.68
CA MET A 65 -15.70 -4.37 7.72
C MET A 65 -17.12 -3.80 7.82
N PRO A 66 -17.54 -3.37 9.02
CA PRO A 66 -18.83 -2.67 9.17
C PRO A 66 -18.84 -1.39 8.34
N GLY A 67 -19.98 -1.08 7.75
CA GLY A 67 -20.10 0.08 6.88
C GLY A 67 -19.66 -0.25 5.48
N THR A 68 -18.71 0.52 4.95
CA THR A 68 -18.23 0.32 3.58
C THR A 68 -17.25 -0.84 3.53
N PRO A 69 -17.44 -1.84 2.65
CA PRO A 69 -16.47 -2.91 2.47
C PRO A 69 -15.14 -2.38 1.93
N GLY A 70 -14.06 -3.07 2.30
CA GLY A 70 -12.72 -2.65 1.88
C GLY A 70 -12.54 -2.60 0.37
N VAL A 71 -13.09 -3.58 -0.35
CA VAL A 71 -12.99 -3.62 -1.82
C VAL A 71 -13.62 -2.39 -2.45
N ASP A 72 -14.74 -1.89 -1.89
CA ASP A 72 -15.38 -0.69 -2.39
C ASP A 72 -14.45 0.52 -2.26
N PHE A 73 -13.69 0.58 -1.18
CA PHE A 73 -12.72 1.66 -0.99
C PHE A 73 -11.57 1.54 -2.01
N LEU A 74 -11.10 0.33 -2.29
CA LEU A 74 -10.07 0.13 -3.31
C LEU A 74 -10.56 0.60 -4.69
N VAL A 75 -11.83 0.32 -5.02
CA VAL A 75 -12.44 0.79 -6.26
C VAL A 75 -12.48 2.32 -6.29
N GLU A 76 -12.87 2.93 -5.17
CA GLU A 76 -12.88 4.39 -5.04
C GLU A 76 -11.51 4.99 -5.27
N LEU A 77 -10.47 4.43 -4.63
CA LEU A 77 -9.10 4.91 -4.80
C LEU A 77 -8.62 4.75 -6.23
N ASN A 78 -9.02 3.67 -6.89
CA ASN A 78 -8.61 3.40 -8.27
C ASN A 78 -9.25 4.36 -9.27
N ARG A 79 -10.37 4.98 -8.92
CA ARG A 79 -11.06 5.95 -9.77
C ARG A 79 -10.52 7.36 -9.62
N ARG A 80 -9.86 7.66 -8.50
CA ARG A 80 -9.33 9.00 -8.24
C ARG A 80 -7.94 9.13 -8.85
N THR A 81 -7.71 10.22 -9.57
CA THR A 81 -6.42 10.48 -10.21
C THR A 81 -5.28 10.47 -9.19
N SER A 82 -5.49 11.05 -8.01
CA SER A 82 -4.44 11.18 -7.01
C SER A 82 -4.04 9.87 -6.33
N THR A 83 -4.91 8.85 -6.36
CA THR A 83 -4.67 7.58 -5.67
C THR A 83 -4.67 6.37 -6.61
N ARG A 84 -4.90 6.59 -7.90
CA ARG A 84 -4.93 5.47 -8.85
C ARG A 84 -3.63 4.69 -8.86
N ALA A 85 -2.51 5.38 -8.75
CA ALA A 85 -1.18 4.75 -8.78
C ALA A 85 -0.80 4.09 -7.47
N SER A 86 -1.51 4.39 -6.37
CA SER A 86 -1.23 3.76 -5.07
C SER A 86 -1.34 2.25 -5.20
N ARG A 87 -0.39 1.53 -4.61
CA ARG A 87 -0.41 0.07 -4.63
C ARG A 87 -1.46 -0.44 -3.65
N LYS A 88 -2.13 -1.52 -4.01
CA LYS A 88 -3.30 -2.00 -3.26
C LYS A 88 -3.11 -3.47 -2.91
N LEU A 89 -3.10 -3.74 -1.62
CA LEU A 89 -2.96 -5.08 -1.08
C LEU A 89 -4.19 -5.40 -0.24
N LEU A 90 -4.85 -6.51 -0.56
CA LEU A 90 -5.99 -6.98 0.21
C LEU A 90 -5.49 -7.99 1.23
N LEU A 91 -5.71 -7.73 2.50
CA LEU A 91 -5.27 -8.60 3.60
C LEU A 91 -6.50 -9.04 4.36
N THR A 92 -6.98 -10.25 4.08
CA THR A 92 -8.26 -10.68 4.61
C THR A 92 -8.34 -12.18 4.84
N GLY A 93 -9.15 -12.58 5.83
CA GLY A 93 -9.40 -13.99 6.09
C GLY A 93 -10.50 -14.56 5.21
N GLN A 94 -11.38 -13.69 4.73
CA GLN A 94 -12.53 -14.11 3.95
C GLN A 94 -12.95 -13.04 2.96
N ALA A 95 -12.41 -13.14 1.76
CA ALA A 95 -13.01 -12.43 0.64
C ALA A 95 -13.51 -13.52 -0.31
N GLY A 96 -14.79 -13.52 -0.59
CA GLY A 96 -15.35 -14.46 -1.56
C GLY A 96 -14.78 -14.20 -2.95
N LEU A 97 -15.01 -15.15 -3.85
CA LEU A 97 -14.52 -15.05 -5.21
C LEU A 97 -14.99 -13.75 -5.89
N GLU A 98 -16.26 -13.38 -5.72
CA GLU A 98 -16.82 -12.16 -6.31
C GLU A 98 -16.09 -10.92 -5.87
N ALA A 99 -15.83 -10.79 -4.56
CA ALA A 99 -15.14 -9.62 -4.03
C ALA A 99 -13.71 -9.56 -4.54
N THR A 100 -13.03 -10.69 -4.63
CA THR A 100 -11.67 -10.75 -5.13
C THR A 100 -11.61 -10.35 -6.61
N VAL A 101 -12.54 -10.86 -7.42
CA VAL A 101 -12.62 -10.53 -8.84
C VAL A 101 -12.89 -9.02 -9.01
N GLU A 102 -13.81 -8.46 -8.23
CA GLU A 102 -14.08 -7.03 -8.28
C GLU A 102 -12.86 -6.21 -7.90
N ALA A 103 -12.14 -6.63 -6.86
CA ALA A 103 -10.93 -5.94 -6.42
C ALA A 103 -9.88 -5.92 -7.54
N VAL A 104 -9.69 -7.04 -8.23
CA VAL A 104 -8.73 -7.14 -9.32
C VAL A 104 -9.16 -6.29 -10.51
N ASN A 105 -10.43 -6.42 -10.92
CA ASN A 105 -10.88 -5.82 -12.18
C ASN A 105 -11.23 -4.33 -12.05
N ARG A 106 -11.73 -3.90 -10.90
CA ARG A 106 -12.21 -2.52 -10.70
C ARG A 106 -11.43 -1.77 -9.63
N GLY A 107 -10.90 -2.47 -8.64
CA GLY A 107 -10.16 -1.86 -7.55
C GLY A 107 -8.66 -1.72 -7.82
N GLY A 108 -8.17 -2.27 -8.92
CA GLY A 108 -6.75 -2.21 -9.23
C GLY A 108 -5.88 -2.97 -8.24
N LEU A 109 -6.39 -4.09 -7.72
CA LEU A 109 -5.68 -4.88 -6.72
C LEU A 109 -4.36 -5.40 -7.27
N HIS A 110 -3.29 -5.22 -6.49
CA HIS A 110 -1.95 -5.67 -6.87
C HIS A 110 -1.52 -6.93 -6.16
N TYR A 111 -2.06 -7.20 -4.98
CA TYR A 111 -1.66 -8.37 -4.20
C TYR A 111 -2.76 -8.78 -3.23
N TYR A 112 -2.93 -10.09 -3.05
CA TYR A 112 -3.86 -10.67 -2.09
C TYR A 112 -3.07 -11.48 -1.08
N LEU A 113 -3.27 -11.21 0.21
CA LEU A 113 -2.61 -11.96 1.28
C LEU A 113 -3.66 -12.45 2.27
N ALA A 114 -3.66 -13.75 2.55
CA ALA A 114 -4.63 -14.36 3.46
C ALA A 114 -4.20 -14.20 4.91
N LYS A 115 -5.18 -14.05 5.80
CA LYS A 115 -4.97 -14.13 7.25
C LYS A 115 -5.11 -15.59 7.68
N PRO A 116 -4.31 -16.07 8.61
CA PRO A 116 -3.14 -15.41 9.19
C PRO A 116 -1.97 -15.45 8.20
N TRP A 117 -1.11 -14.46 8.30
CA TRP A 117 0.06 -14.34 7.41
C TRP A 117 1.34 -14.70 8.17
N LYS A 118 2.41 -14.93 7.41
CA LYS A 118 3.75 -15.05 7.97
C LYS A 118 4.45 -13.70 7.86
N LEU A 119 5.23 -13.35 8.88
CA LEU A 119 5.95 -12.08 8.92
C LEU A 119 6.75 -11.84 7.63
N GLU A 120 7.52 -12.85 7.21
CA GLU A 120 8.37 -12.71 6.03
C GLU A 120 7.55 -12.50 4.77
N THR A 121 6.41 -13.18 4.66
CA THR A 121 5.54 -13.06 3.50
C THR A 121 4.94 -11.66 3.40
N LEU A 122 4.50 -11.11 4.52
CA LEU A 122 3.95 -9.76 4.55
C LEU A 122 5.02 -8.73 4.20
N GLN A 123 6.19 -8.82 4.84
CA GLN A 123 7.27 -7.87 4.57
C GLN A 123 7.74 -7.93 3.13
N GLU A 124 7.83 -9.13 2.56
CA GLU A 124 8.24 -9.30 1.17
C GLU A 124 7.21 -8.69 0.22
N ALA A 125 5.91 -8.94 0.47
CA ALA A 125 4.84 -8.38 -0.35
C ALA A 125 4.88 -6.85 -0.31
N VAL A 126 5.04 -6.26 0.87
CA VAL A 126 5.11 -4.82 1.03
C VAL A 126 6.35 -4.26 0.31
N ARG A 127 7.50 -4.91 0.48
CA ARG A 127 8.74 -4.49 -0.18
C ARG A 127 8.57 -4.46 -1.70
N GLU A 128 7.97 -5.50 -2.28
CA GLU A 128 7.75 -5.55 -3.72
C GLU A 128 6.79 -4.46 -4.20
N GLN A 129 5.72 -4.23 -3.46
CA GLN A 129 4.75 -3.20 -3.85
C GLN A 129 5.35 -1.79 -3.75
N LEU A 130 6.13 -1.51 -2.73
CA LEU A 130 6.78 -0.22 -2.60
C LEU A 130 7.84 -0.02 -3.69
N THR A 131 8.55 -1.09 -4.06
CA THR A 131 9.50 -1.03 -5.17
C THR A 131 8.79 -0.66 -6.46
N ASP A 132 7.67 -1.33 -6.77
CA ASP A 132 6.87 -1.02 -7.95
C ASP A 132 6.39 0.42 -7.94
N TYR A 133 5.88 0.86 -6.79
CA TYR A 133 5.36 2.22 -6.68
C TYR A 133 6.44 3.26 -6.95
N LEU A 134 7.59 3.15 -6.26
CA LEU A 134 8.62 4.18 -6.37
C LEU A 134 9.30 4.18 -7.73
N LEU A 135 9.53 3.00 -8.32
CA LEU A 135 10.10 2.96 -9.67
C LEU A 135 9.17 3.59 -10.70
N ALA A 136 7.86 3.42 -10.54
CA ALA A 136 6.88 3.97 -11.47
C ALA A 136 6.63 5.46 -11.25
N GLU A 137 6.54 5.90 -9.98
CA GLU A 137 6.05 7.23 -9.65
C GLU A 137 7.13 8.21 -9.22
N ASP A 138 8.28 7.72 -8.79
CA ASP A 138 9.33 8.59 -8.27
C ASP A 138 10.70 7.94 -8.44
N GLY A 139 11.00 7.50 -9.66
CA GLY A 139 12.23 6.76 -9.97
C GLY A 139 13.50 7.48 -9.54
N GLU A 140 13.51 8.81 -9.62
CA GLU A 140 14.67 9.61 -9.23
C GLU A 140 15.01 9.43 -7.74
N ASN A 141 14.01 9.28 -6.90
CA ASN A 141 14.19 9.17 -5.46
C ASN A 141 14.17 7.72 -4.96
N ALA A 142 13.98 6.74 -5.86
CA ALA A 142 13.86 5.35 -5.44
C ALA A 142 15.07 4.88 -4.65
N PHE A 143 16.28 5.34 -4.99
CA PHE A 143 17.50 4.95 -4.27
C PHE A 143 17.54 5.47 -2.85
N HIS A 144 16.88 6.57 -2.57
CA HIS A 144 16.78 7.08 -1.21
C HIS A 144 16.07 6.06 -0.30
N TYR A 145 15.21 5.24 -0.87
CA TYR A 145 14.46 4.22 -0.14
C TYR A 145 15.07 2.81 -0.27
N ALA A 146 16.23 2.70 -0.90
CA ALA A 146 16.86 1.42 -1.22
C ALA A 146 16.90 0.40 -0.08
N PRO A 147 17.18 0.79 1.18
CA PRO A 147 17.20 -0.21 2.26
C PRO A 147 15.87 -0.95 2.47
N LEU A 148 14.77 -0.37 2.02
CA LEU A 148 13.43 -0.94 2.22
C LEU A 148 12.85 -1.55 0.94
N LEU A 149 13.59 -1.51 -0.16
CA LEU A 149 13.10 -1.97 -1.46
C LEU A 149 13.86 -3.22 -1.92
N ASN A 150 13.39 -3.80 -2.99
CA ASN A 150 14.09 -4.91 -3.62
C ASN A 150 15.29 -4.37 -4.38
N GLN A 151 16.48 -4.59 -3.84
CA GLN A 151 17.70 -3.98 -4.36
C GLN A 151 18.10 -4.53 -5.72
N ALA A 152 17.83 -5.82 -5.97
CA ALA A 152 18.11 -6.40 -7.29
C ALA A 152 17.28 -5.71 -8.37
N ARG A 153 16.01 -5.40 -8.08
CA ARG A 153 15.13 -4.71 -9.02
C ARG A 153 15.55 -3.27 -9.24
N LEU A 154 16.01 -2.58 -8.18
CA LEU A 154 16.56 -1.24 -8.31
C LEU A 154 17.77 -1.23 -9.21
N PHE A 155 18.66 -2.19 -9.00
CA PHE A 155 19.88 -2.32 -9.79
C PHE A 155 19.57 -2.59 -11.25
N ALA A 156 18.62 -3.48 -11.52
CA ALA A 156 18.17 -3.79 -12.88
C ALA A 156 17.59 -2.56 -13.57
N ALA A 157 16.82 -1.75 -12.83
CA ALA A 157 16.22 -0.53 -13.39
C ALA A 157 17.29 0.47 -13.85
N ILE A 158 18.42 0.56 -13.14
CA ILE A 158 19.52 1.43 -13.58
C ILE A 158 20.14 0.92 -14.87
N HIS A 159 20.35 -0.38 -14.96
CA HIS A 159 20.96 -0.96 -16.15
C HIS A 159 20.08 -0.84 -17.38
N ASP A 160 18.75 -1.01 -17.18
CA ASP A 160 17.79 -0.95 -18.27
C ASP A 160 17.48 0.49 -18.68
N HIS A 161 17.56 1.44 -17.76
CA HIS A 161 17.25 2.84 -17.98
C HIS A 161 18.30 3.72 -17.32
N PRO A 162 19.51 3.79 -17.91
CA PRO A 162 20.57 4.60 -17.32
C PRO A 162 20.17 6.07 -17.29
N PHE A 163 20.51 6.73 -16.22
CA PHE A 163 20.25 8.16 -16.06
C PHE A 163 21.33 8.93 -16.79
N ASP A 164 21.22 9.00 -18.09
CA ASP A 164 22.22 9.74 -18.78
C ASP A 164 21.58 10.87 -19.47
N GLU A 165 21.56 11.74 -19.08
CA GLU A 165 21.14 12.89 -19.62
C GLU A 165 20.18 13.33 -19.75
#